data_109a91a8d92264ef0e003394fbb9c2b3
#
_entry.id   109a91a8d92264ef0e003394fbb9c2b3
#
_cell.length_a   1.000
_cell.length_b   1.000
_cell.length_c   1.000
_cell.angle_alpha   90.00
_cell.angle_beta   90.00
_cell.angle_gamma   90.00
#
_symmetry.space_group_name_H-M   'P 1'
#
loop_
_entity.id
_entity.type
_entity.pdbx_description
1 polymer ?
#
loop_
_entity_poly.entity_id
_entity_poly.type
_entity_poly.pdbx_seq_one_letter_code
_entity_poly.pdbx_strand_id
1 'polypeptide(L)'
;MQYVKENSKIWDLRSENNDIWSIPVTSDMVKKAREGNWQIVLTPTKPVPANWFPADLCSKKILCLASGGGLQGPILATLGADVTVFDNSRKQLEKDEFVAARDHLIIKTVQGNMQDLSVFEDESFDLIVHPWSNGYIDNVRPVWMECSRILKKNGMNQLGLG
;
A
#
# COMPACT_ATOMS: atom_id res chain seq x y z
N MET A 1 -12.62 -17.11 5.82
CA MET A 1 -13.25 -16.44 6.97
C MET A 1 -14.34 -15.50 6.47
N GLN A 2 -15.50 -15.47 7.13
CA GLN A 2 -16.66 -14.68 6.67
C GLN A 2 -16.35 -13.18 6.67
N TYR A 3 -15.74 -12.65 7.73
CA TYR A 3 -15.41 -11.22 7.85
C TYR A 3 -14.45 -10.71 6.74
N VAL A 4 -13.56 -11.55 6.22
CA VAL A 4 -12.66 -11.18 5.12
C VAL A 4 -13.47 -10.84 3.86
N LYS A 5 -14.49 -11.64 3.56
CA LYS A 5 -15.40 -11.39 2.42
C LYS A 5 -16.30 -10.16 2.66
N GLU A 6 -16.73 -9.95 3.89
CA GLU A 6 -17.53 -8.78 4.27
C GLU A 6 -16.71 -7.50 4.17
N ASN A 7 -15.48 -7.50 4.67
CA ASN A 7 -14.55 -6.38 4.53
C ASN A 7 -14.26 -6.03 3.06
N SER A 8 -14.04 -7.05 2.23
CA SER A 8 -13.84 -6.84 0.78
C SER A 8 -15.03 -6.08 0.17
N LYS A 9 -16.25 -6.52 0.44
CA LYS A 9 -17.47 -5.87 -0.06
C LYS A 9 -17.64 -4.45 0.48
N ILE A 10 -17.34 -4.24 1.76
CA ILE A 10 -17.43 -2.90 2.37
C ILE A 10 -16.45 -1.95 1.70
N TRP A 11 -15.22 -2.39 1.46
CA TRP A 11 -14.20 -1.56 0.79
C TRP A 11 -14.48 -1.37 -0.70
N ASP A 12 -15.08 -2.36 -1.37
CA ASP A 12 -15.57 -2.18 -2.74
C ASP A 12 -16.63 -1.07 -2.79
N LEU A 13 -17.63 -1.08 -1.89
CA LEU A 13 -18.63 -0.03 -1.79
C LEU A 13 -18.04 1.34 -1.44
N ARG A 14 -17.07 1.39 -0.52
CA ARG A 14 -16.36 2.64 -0.18
C ARG A 14 -15.61 3.19 -1.39
N SER A 15 -14.96 2.32 -2.15
CA SER A 15 -14.26 2.70 -3.37
C SER A 15 -15.21 3.27 -4.42
N GLU A 16 -16.37 2.66 -4.61
CA GLU A 16 -17.41 3.14 -5.53
C GLU A 16 -17.99 4.48 -5.10
N ASN A 17 -18.10 4.73 -3.79
CA ASN A 17 -18.61 5.98 -3.22
C ASN A 17 -17.53 7.07 -3.04
N ASN A 18 -16.31 6.84 -3.54
CA ASN A 18 -15.17 7.76 -3.39
C ASN A 18 -14.93 8.18 -1.92
N ASP A 19 -14.88 7.19 -1.02
CA ASP A 19 -14.41 7.39 0.35
C ASP A 19 -13.01 8.04 0.31
N ILE A 20 -12.67 8.82 1.33
CA ILE A 20 -11.39 9.56 1.39
C ILE A 20 -10.15 8.67 1.14
N TRP A 21 -10.22 7.40 1.53
CA TRP A 21 -9.15 6.41 1.31
C TRP A 21 -9.25 5.69 -0.06
N SER A 22 -10.18 6.13 -0.90
CA SER A 22 -10.43 5.59 -2.24
C SER A 22 -10.41 6.68 -3.31
N ILE A 23 -9.93 7.88 -2.96
CA ILE A 23 -9.69 8.98 -3.91
C ILE A 23 -8.23 8.91 -4.34
N PRO A 24 -7.95 8.49 -5.58
CA PRO A 24 -6.58 8.33 -6.06
C PRO A 24 -5.83 9.66 -6.09
N VAL A 25 -4.51 9.60 -5.97
CA VAL A 25 -3.65 10.76 -6.22
C VAL A 25 -3.87 11.33 -7.62
N THR A 26 -3.78 12.65 -7.74
CA THR A 26 -3.92 13.34 -9.02
C THR A 26 -2.64 13.26 -9.84
N SER A 27 -2.72 13.48 -11.15
CA SER A 27 -1.53 13.59 -12.01
C SER A 27 -0.61 14.74 -11.60
N ASP A 28 -1.16 15.82 -11.03
CA ASP A 28 -0.36 16.92 -10.47
C ASP A 28 0.48 16.46 -9.26
N MET A 29 -0.11 15.65 -8.38
CA MET A 29 0.65 15.06 -7.25
C MET A 29 1.76 14.12 -7.73
N VAL A 30 1.50 13.30 -8.75
CA VAL A 30 2.51 12.44 -9.38
C VAL A 30 3.61 13.27 -10.00
N LYS A 31 3.28 14.36 -10.71
CA LYS A 31 4.26 15.29 -11.28
C LYS A 31 5.14 15.93 -10.20
N LYS A 32 4.54 16.45 -9.13
CA LYS A 32 5.27 17.02 -7.99
C LYS A 32 6.20 16.00 -7.33
N ALA A 33 5.75 14.74 -7.23
CA ALA A 33 6.59 13.67 -6.68
C ALA A 33 7.83 13.42 -7.56
N ARG A 34 7.72 13.46 -8.89
CA ARG A 34 8.87 13.40 -9.82
C ARG A 34 9.86 14.53 -9.62
N GLU A 35 9.38 15.68 -9.17
CA GLU A 35 10.20 16.87 -8.86
C GLU A 35 10.79 16.85 -7.44
N GLY A 36 10.58 15.75 -6.68
CA GLY A 36 11.07 15.59 -5.31
C GLY A 36 10.13 16.14 -4.23
N ASN A 37 8.97 16.67 -4.60
CA ASN A 37 7.95 17.15 -3.66
C ASN A 37 6.85 16.11 -3.49
N TRP A 38 7.02 15.23 -2.52
CA TRP A 38 6.11 14.11 -2.25
C TRP A 38 5.84 13.93 -0.76
N GLN A 39 4.73 13.28 -0.46
CA GLN A 39 4.41 12.85 0.88
C GLN A 39 3.58 11.56 0.85
N ILE A 40 3.75 10.74 1.86
CA ILE A 40 2.96 9.54 2.12
C ILE A 40 2.09 9.79 3.35
N VAL A 41 0.82 9.45 3.24
CA VAL A 41 -0.16 9.58 4.32
C VAL A 41 -0.63 8.19 4.71
N LEU A 42 -0.45 7.82 5.97
CA LEU A 42 -0.91 6.55 6.55
C LEU A 42 -2.02 6.74 7.57
N THR A 43 -2.21 7.98 8.03
CA THR A 43 -3.25 8.39 8.98
C THR A 43 -4.00 9.61 8.45
N PRO A 44 -5.23 9.90 8.90
CA PRO A 44 -6.04 10.99 8.35
C PRO A 44 -5.44 12.39 8.50
N THR A 45 -4.51 12.58 9.44
CA THR A 45 -4.16 13.92 9.91
C THR A 45 -2.74 14.38 9.59
N LYS A 46 -1.80 13.45 9.35
CA LYS A 46 -0.39 13.82 9.19
C LYS A 46 0.31 12.96 8.14
N PRO A 47 1.14 13.55 7.29
CA PRO A 47 2.04 12.78 6.44
C PRO A 47 3.12 12.09 7.30
N VAL A 48 3.61 10.96 6.80
CA VAL A 48 4.75 10.26 7.39
C VAL A 48 6.00 11.11 7.19
N PRO A 49 6.85 11.30 8.21
CA PRO A 49 8.12 12.00 8.04
C PRO A 49 8.97 11.36 6.94
N ALA A 50 9.49 12.18 6.02
CA ALA A 50 10.27 11.66 4.88
C ALA A 50 11.51 10.86 5.30
N ASN A 51 12.11 11.20 6.46
CA ASN A 51 13.25 10.47 7.01
C ASN A 51 12.92 9.07 7.57
N TRP A 52 11.64 8.67 7.58
CA TRP A 52 11.24 7.29 7.86
C TRP A 52 11.38 6.38 6.64
N PHE A 53 11.56 6.95 5.46
CA PHE A 53 11.83 6.21 4.25
C PHE A 53 13.33 6.18 3.96
N PRO A 54 13.85 5.14 3.27
CA PRO A 54 15.19 5.18 2.72
C PRO A 54 15.39 6.43 1.87
N ALA A 55 16.58 7.04 1.95
CA ALA A 55 16.91 8.24 1.18
C ALA A 55 16.80 8.01 -0.33
N ASP A 56 17.10 6.79 -0.79
CA ASP A 56 16.91 6.33 -2.16
C ASP A 56 15.92 5.17 -2.19
N LEU A 57 14.79 5.38 -2.85
CA LEU A 57 13.76 4.38 -3.08
C LEU A 57 13.89 3.67 -4.42
N CYS A 58 14.83 4.12 -5.28
CA CYS A 58 15.01 3.53 -6.60
C CYS A 58 15.31 2.03 -6.50
N SER A 59 14.57 1.23 -7.25
CA SER A 59 14.68 -0.24 -7.29
C SER A 59 14.41 -0.96 -5.95
N LYS A 60 13.99 -0.27 -4.91
CA LYS A 60 13.56 -0.92 -3.66
C LYS A 60 12.25 -1.67 -3.90
N LYS A 61 12.19 -2.91 -3.46
CA LYS A 61 10.95 -3.72 -3.49
C LYS A 61 10.07 -3.33 -2.32
N ILE A 62 8.95 -2.70 -2.62
CA ILE A 62 8.02 -2.17 -1.60
C ILE A 62 6.67 -2.88 -1.71
N LEU A 63 6.21 -3.42 -0.59
CA LEU A 63 4.84 -3.89 -0.45
C LEU A 63 3.98 -2.81 0.21
N CYS A 64 2.94 -2.37 -0.48
CA CYS A 64 1.86 -1.59 0.09
C CYS A 64 0.76 -2.56 0.53
N LEU A 65 0.72 -2.88 1.83
CA LEU A 65 -0.13 -3.92 2.40
C LEU A 65 -1.46 -3.35 2.91
N ALA A 66 -2.59 -3.89 2.44
CA ALA A 66 -3.93 -3.37 2.70
C ALA A 66 -4.00 -1.85 2.46
N SER A 67 -3.49 -1.44 1.32
CA SER A 67 -3.16 -0.06 0.96
C SER A 67 -3.60 0.27 -0.48
N GLY A 68 -4.64 -0.38 -0.96
CA GLY A 68 -5.29 -0.02 -2.22
C GLY A 68 -5.96 1.36 -2.14
N GLY A 69 -6.41 1.86 -3.27
CA GLY A 69 -7.09 3.15 -3.37
C GLY A 69 -6.34 4.19 -4.19
N GLY A 70 -5.16 3.84 -4.73
CA GLY A 70 -4.38 4.73 -5.59
C GLY A 70 -3.68 5.85 -4.83
N LEU A 71 -3.24 5.62 -3.59
CA LEU A 71 -2.66 6.63 -2.70
C LEU A 71 -1.14 6.44 -2.57
N GLN A 72 -0.70 5.48 -1.74
CA GLN A 72 0.71 5.30 -1.39
C GLN A 72 1.50 4.65 -2.54
N GLY A 73 0.95 3.60 -3.15
CA GLY A 73 1.58 2.85 -4.22
C GLY A 73 2.05 3.71 -5.39
N PRO A 74 1.17 4.56 -5.98
CA PRO A 74 1.55 5.42 -7.08
C PRO A 74 2.67 6.42 -6.75
N ILE A 75 2.68 7.01 -5.57
CA ILE A 75 3.75 7.94 -5.17
C ILE A 75 5.09 7.19 -5.06
N LEU A 76 5.11 6.02 -4.41
CA LEU A 76 6.33 5.22 -4.27
C LEU A 76 6.84 4.71 -5.63
N ALA A 77 5.95 4.30 -6.52
CA ALA A 77 6.31 3.92 -7.89
C ALA A 77 6.91 5.10 -8.68
N THR A 78 6.38 6.30 -8.47
CA THR A 78 6.91 7.54 -9.08
C THR A 78 8.36 7.82 -8.65
N LEU A 79 8.72 7.43 -7.43
CA LEU A 79 10.08 7.57 -6.89
C LEU A 79 11.03 6.43 -7.33
N GLY A 80 10.60 5.57 -8.25
CA GLY A 80 11.41 4.52 -8.84
C GLY A 80 11.39 3.19 -8.09
N ALA A 81 10.56 3.02 -7.09
CA ALA A 81 10.42 1.74 -6.37
C ALA A 81 9.72 0.67 -7.23
N ASP A 82 10.08 -0.60 -7.01
CA ASP A 82 9.35 -1.77 -7.50
C ASP A 82 8.19 -2.06 -6.55
N VAL A 83 7.01 -1.54 -6.86
CA VAL A 83 5.85 -1.51 -5.97
C VAL A 83 4.89 -2.65 -6.27
N THR A 84 4.51 -3.36 -5.21
CA THR A 84 3.37 -4.27 -5.19
C THR A 84 2.32 -3.72 -4.22
N VAL A 85 1.08 -3.53 -4.68
CA VAL A 85 -0.07 -3.20 -3.84
C VAL A 85 -0.87 -4.48 -3.59
N PHE A 86 -1.07 -4.80 -2.32
CA PHE A 86 -1.83 -5.97 -1.88
C PHE A 86 -3.04 -5.51 -1.09
N ASP A 87 -4.23 -5.85 -1.55
CA ASP A 87 -5.47 -5.46 -0.88
C ASP A 87 -6.54 -6.54 -1.01
N ASN A 88 -7.48 -6.56 -0.08
CA ASN A 88 -8.61 -7.47 -0.10
C ASN A 88 -9.72 -7.02 -1.07
N SER A 89 -9.79 -5.72 -1.36
CA SER A 89 -10.79 -5.12 -2.24
C SER A 89 -10.26 -5.02 -3.67
N ARG A 90 -10.97 -5.64 -4.61
CA ARG A 90 -10.66 -5.51 -6.05
C ARG A 90 -10.82 -4.06 -6.51
N LYS A 91 -11.87 -3.37 -6.05
CA LYS A 91 -12.16 -1.98 -6.41
C LYS A 91 -11.09 -1.01 -5.92
N GLN A 92 -10.48 -1.27 -4.77
CA GLN A 92 -9.34 -0.49 -4.30
C GLN A 92 -8.12 -0.67 -5.21
N LEU A 93 -7.80 -1.91 -5.61
CA LEU A 93 -6.70 -2.19 -6.54
C LEU A 93 -6.91 -1.55 -7.91
N GLU A 94 -8.13 -1.50 -8.42
CA GLU A 94 -8.48 -0.82 -9.68
C GLU A 94 -8.12 0.67 -9.65
N LYS A 95 -8.11 1.33 -8.48
CA LYS A 95 -7.67 2.72 -8.34
C LYS A 95 -6.16 2.86 -8.57
N ASP A 96 -5.37 1.92 -8.05
CA ASP A 96 -3.92 1.89 -8.29
C ASP A 96 -3.60 1.61 -9.76
N GLU A 97 -4.30 0.66 -10.38
CA GLU A 97 -4.19 0.35 -11.80
C GLU A 97 -4.57 1.54 -12.68
N PHE A 98 -5.63 2.25 -12.31
CA PHE A 98 -6.06 3.47 -13.01
C PHE A 98 -4.96 4.55 -12.98
N VAL A 99 -4.36 4.84 -11.82
CA VAL A 99 -3.28 5.82 -11.71
C VAL A 99 -2.05 5.35 -12.49
N ALA A 100 -1.70 4.06 -12.40
CA ALA A 100 -0.58 3.49 -13.12
C ALA A 100 -0.73 3.67 -14.65
N ALA A 101 -1.90 3.38 -15.18
CA ALA A 101 -2.20 3.57 -16.61
C ALA A 101 -2.19 5.05 -17.02
N ARG A 102 -2.83 5.92 -16.21
CA ARG A 102 -2.93 7.36 -16.49
C ARG A 102 -1.57 8.06 -16.50
N ASP A 103 -0.70 7.74 -15.53
CA ASP A 103 0.56 8.44 -15.31
C ASP A 103 1.81 7.64 -15.75
N HIS A 104 1.59 6.52 -16.47
CA HIS A 104 2.64 5.66 -17.02
C HIS A 104 3.59 5.10 -15.93
N LEU A 105 2.99 4.61 -14.83
CA LEU A 105 3.71 3.95 -13.74
C LEU A 105 3.63 2.43 -13.87
N ILE A 106 4.58 1.72 -13.27
CA ILE A 106 4.56 0.26 -13.15
C ILE A 106 4.22 -0.10 -11.71
N ILE A 107 3.05 -0.69 -11.51
CA ILE A 107 2.57 -1.15 -10.20
C ILE A 107 2.02 -2.57 -10.39
N LYS A 108 2.45 -3.49 -9.52
CA LYS A 108 1.85 -4.83 -9.43
C LYS A 108 0.71 -4.78 -8.42
N THR A 109 -0.42 -5.38 -8.75
CA THR A 109 -1.56 -5.50 -7.83
C THR A 109 -1.84 -6.97 -7.55
N VAL A 110 -2.07 -7.29 -6.29
CA VAL A 110 -2.40 -8.65 -5.83
C VAL A 110 -3.57 -8.57 -4.87
N GLN A 111 -4.65 -9.31 -5.18
CA GLN A 111 -5.81 -9.38 -4.28
C GLN A 111 -5.63 -10.50 -3.27
N GLY A 112 -5.84 -10.22 -1.98
CA GLY A 112 -5.73 -11.23 -0.94
C GLY A 112 -6.01 -10.72 0.48
N ASN A 113 -5.92 -11.64 1.42
CA ASN A 113 -6.07 -11.35 2.84
C ASN A 113 -4.71 -11.05 3.47
N MET A 114 -4.55 -9.89 4.12
CA MET A 114 -3.28 -9.48 4.74
C MET A 114 -2.78 -10.41 5.85
N GLN A 115 -3.61 -11.33 6.35
CA GLN A 115 -3.21 -12.38 7.29
C GLN A 115 -2.54 -13.59 6.61
N ASP A 116 -2.54 -13.64 5.27
CA ASP A 116 -1.94 -14.71 4.47
C ASP A 116 -1.18 -14.09 3.29
N LEU A 117 0.12 -13.99 3.42
CA LEU A 117 1.03 -13.47 2.40
C LEU A 117 1.87 -14.59 1.77
N SER A 118 1.38 -15.84 1.80
CA SER A 118 2.07 -17.02 1.25
C SER A 118 2.37 -16.93 -0.25
N VAL A 119 1.71 -16.02 -0.96
CA VAL A 119 2.00 -15.68 -2.36
C VAL A 119 3.39 -15.05 -2.54
N PHE A 120 3.99 -14.53 -1.48
CA PHE A 120 5.32 -13.91 -1.48
C PHE A 120 6.34 -14.80 -0.81
N GLU A 121 7.53 -14.83 -1.38
CA GLU A 121 8.69 -15.56 -0.82
C GLU A 121 9.24 -14.86 0.42
N ASP A 122 9.99 -15.61 1.25
CA ASP A 122 10.70 -15.08 2.39
C ASP A 122 11.71 -14.00 1.94
N GLU A 123 11.93 -13.01 2.79
CA GLU A 123 12.93 -11.96 2.59
C GLU A 123 12.86 -11.28 1.19
N SER A 124 11.64 -11.10 0.65
CA SER A 124 11.43 -10.57 -0.70
C SER A 124 11.27 -9.06 -0.78
N PHE A 125 10.94 -8.37 0.31
CA PHE A 125 10.71 -6.93 0.32
C PHE A 125 11.71 -6.15 1.15
N ASP A 126 12.08 -4.95 0.67
CA ASP A 126 12.94 -4.01 1.38
C ASP A 126 12.16 -3.14 2.37
N LEU A 127 10.87 -2.89 2.05
CA LEU A 127 9.98 -2.03 2.83
C LEU A 127 8.55 -2.54 2.73
N ILE A 128 7.83 -2.51 3.85
CA ILE A 128 6.39 -2.72 3.90
C ILE A 128 5.73 -1.43 4.40
N VAL A 129 4.80 -0.90 3.61
CA VAL A 129 3.96 0.25 3.97
C VAL A 129 2.57 -0.27 4.27
N HIS A 130 2.13 -0.11 5.52
CA HIS A 130 0.86 -0.63 6.00
C HIS A 130 0.07 0.48 6.70
N PRO A 131 -0.91 1.09 6.02
CA PRO A 131 -1.76 2.11 6.63
C PRO A 131 -2.69 1.49 7.69
N TRP A 132 -3.53 2.30 8.29
CA TRP A 132 -4.42 1.95 9.38
C TRP A 132 -5.48 0.90 9.01
N SER A 133 -5.08 -0.35 8.78
CA SER A 133 -5.96 -1.45 8.33
C SER A 133 -6.16 -2.55 9.38
N ASN A 134 -5.40 -2.53 10.48
CA ASN A 134 -5.45 -3.55 11.52
C ASN A 134 -6.80 -3.59 12.26
N GLY A 135 -7.57 -2.49 12.25
CA GLY A 135 -8.91 -2.44 12.84
C GLY A 135 -9.97 -3.29 12.12
N TYR A 136 -9.65 -3.84 10.95
CA TYR A 136 -10.57 -4.66 10.15
C TYR A 136 -10.35 -6.16 10.29
N ILE A 137 -9.50 -6.59 11.20
CA ILE A 137 -9.22 -8.00 11.47
C ILE A 137 -9.34 -8.32 12.96
N ASP A 138 -9.64 -9.56 13.25
CA ASP A 138 -9.80 -10.07 14.62
C ASP A 138 -8.47 -10.40 15.30
N ASN A 139 -7.41 -10.68 14.52
CA ASN A 139 -6.11 -11.07 15.03
C ASN A 139 -4.99 -10.50 14.14
N VAL A 140 -4.23 -9.58 14.70
CA VAL A 140 -3.10 -8.94 14.01
C VAL A 140 -1.83 -9.79 13.97
N ARG A 141 -1.71 -10.79 14.84
CA ARG A 141 -0.49 -11.61 14.97
C ARG A 141 -0.09 -12.30 13.66
N PRO A 142 -1.01 -12.92 12.89
CA PRO A 142 -0.65 -13.48 11.58
C PRO A 142 -0.06 -12.45 10.63
N VAL A 143 -0.59 -11.22 10.61
CA VAL A 143 -0.07 -10.13 9.76
C VAL A 143 1.38 -9.83 10.11
N TRP A 144 1.69 -9.69 11.40
CA TRP A 144 3.04 -9.42 11.87
C TRP A 144 4.03 -10.55 11.53
N MET A 145 3.60 -11.79 11.70
CA MET A 145 4.41 -12.97 11.38
C MET A 145 4.73 -13.03 9.89
N GLU A 146 3.73 -12.81 9.04
CA GLU A 146 3.90 -12.79 7.59
C GLU A 146 4.76 -11.60 7.14
N CYS A 147 4.52 -10.40 7.66
CA CYS A 147 5.37 -9.24 7.38
C CYS A 147 6.84 -9.51 7.77
N SER A 148 7.07 -10.10 8.95
CA SER A 148 8.42 -10.46 9.39
C SER A 148 9.09 -11.50 8.50
N ARG A 149 8.32 -12.45 7.96
CA ARG A 149 8.82 -13.49 7.06
C ARG A 149 9.26 -12.93 5.71
N ILE A 150 8.40 -12.09 5.10
CA ILE A 150 8.64 -11.57 3.74
C ILE A 150 9.57 -10.36 3.71
N LEU A 151 9.81 -9.70 4.85
CA LEU A 151 10.72 -8.57 4.96
C LEU A 151 12.16 -9.05 5.04
N LYS A 152 13.05 -8.45 4.25
CA LYS A 152 14.49 -8.70 4.32
C LYS A 152 15.04 -8.37 5.71
N LYS A 153 16.11 -9.02 6.16
CA LYS A 153 16.70 -8.83 7.51
C LYS A 153 17.02 -7.38 7.87
N ASN A 154 17.36 -6.56 6.89
CA ASN A 154 17.61 -5.12 7.04
C ASN A 154 16.45 -4.26 6.50
N GLY A 155 15.30 -4.87 6.26
CA GLY A 155 14.12 -4.19 5.75
C GLY A 155 13.42 -3.35 6.82
N MET A 156 12.59 -2.43 6.37
CA MET A 156 11.83 -1.51 7.24
C MET A 156 10.33 -1.79 7.14
N ASN A 157 9.67 -1.79 8.28
CA ASN A 157 8.21 -1.88 8.35
C ASN A 157 7.64 -0.54 8.80
N GLN A 158 6.98 0.18 7.90
CA GLN A 158 6.32 1.44 8.17
C GLN A 158 4.84 1.18 8.41
N LEU A 159 4.48 1.20 9.69
CA LEU A 159 3.13 0.94 10.15
C LEU A 159 2.44 2.25 10.49
N GLY A 160 1.28 2.46 9.90
CA GLY A 160 0.33 3.39 10.45
C GLY A 160 -0.20 2.81 11.77
N LEU A 161 0.36 3.23 12.88
CA LEU A 161 -0.18 2.90 14.20
C LEU A 161 -1.49 3.65 14.38
N GLY A 162 -2.56 2.93 14.39
CA GLY A 162 -3.87 3.35 14.85
C GLY A 162 -4.27 2.56 16.06
#